data_d3b74e1613879ca51dd9e7d05efd887b
#
_entry.id   d3b74e1613879ca51dd9e7d05efd887b
#
_cell.length_a   1.000
_cell.length_b   1.000
_cell.length_c   1.000
_cell.angle_alpha   90.00
_cell.angle_beta   90.00
_cell.angle_gamma   90.00
#
_symmetry.space_group_name_H-M   'P 1'
#
loop_
_entity.id
_entity.type
_entity.pdbx_description
1 polymer ?
#
loop_
_entity_poly.entity_id
_entity_poly.type
_entity_poly.pdbx_seq_one_letter_code
_entity_poly.pdbx_strand_id
1 'polypeptide(L)'
;TATGDSAALFSFKEFFGGLAHKNKLKIGTMFAGSVVLPGTAQIYNKDYWKLPVIYGGIGALAGTGGYYLHKYSVTQKAYDRFDAARTEFEKKYNGVSYPFDPPAVDMKAKKTGTWLMAGAGLMYWATLLDGVVCYESDREPDPGRATIYSVLLPGLGQIYNGELYKAPIYWGGLMVSVDFLIKNNINYKRFKRIHNEATTPDSGYNESISGETAKWYRDVYRRYRDYSIVATAAVYLLQVIDANVFAYMHDFEVTDDITMKVSPAVIAPYNDYAFHMSSGSNSSGAVGMRIGFTF
;
A
#
# COMPACT_ATOMS: atom_id res chain seq x y z
N THR A 1 -4.70 14.01 37.04
CA THR A 1 -4.14 12.66 36.86
C THR A 1 -4.69 12.10 35.56
N ALA A 2 -3.94 12.32 34.47
CA ALA A 2 -4.23 11.68 33.18
C ALA A 2 -3.81 10.22 33.28
N THR A 3 -4.77 9.32 33.43
CA THR A 3 -4.57 7.91 33.24
C THR A 3 -4.31 7.70 31.75
N GLY A 4 -3.06 7.39 31.42
CA GLY A 4 -2.68 6.98 30.07
C GLY A 4 -3.43 5.72 29.68
N ASP A 5 -4.43 5.90 28.86
CA ASP A 5 -5.13 4.83 28.17
C ASP A 5 -4.14 4.25 27.16
N SER A 6 -3.47 3.17 27.54
CA SER A 6 -2.73 2.33 26.60
C SER A 6 -3.77 1.75 25.62
N ALA A 7 -3.93 2.41 24.48
CA ALA A 7 -4.81 1.96 23.42
C ALA A 7 -4.37 0.55 23.00
N ALA A 8 -5.04 -0.46 23.53
CA ALA A 8 -4.91 -1.82 23.02
C ALA A 8 -5.31 -1.77 21.54
N LEU A 9 -4.36 -2.02 20.63
CA LEU A 9 -4.56 -1.98 19.18
C LEU A 9 -5.72 -2.87 18.73
N PHE A 10 -6.05 -3.90 19.49
CA PHE A 10 -7.15 -4.82 19.23
C PHE A 10 -7.62 -5.49 20.53
N SER A 11 -8.92 -5.41 20.83
CA SER A 11 -9.54 -6.11 21.97
C SER A 11 -10.64 -7.04 21.47
N PHE A 12 -10.50 -8.34 21.74
CA PHE A 12 -11.53 -9.34 21.39
C PHE A 12 -12.88 -9.03 22.04
N LYS A 13 -12.92 -8.54 23.27
CA LYS A 13 -14.16 -8.18 23.98
C LYS A 13 -14.91 -7.04 23.29
N GLU A 14 -14.19 -6.02 22.86
CA GLU A 14 -14.77 -4.89 22.12
C GLU A 14 -15.19 -5.32 20.72
N PHE A 15 -14.41 -6.15 20.06
CA PHE A 15 -14.72 -6.69 18.73
C PHE A 15 -16.02 -7.51 18.74
N PHE A 16 -16.16 -8.47 19.65
CA PHE A 16 -17.39 -9.26 19.75
C PHE A 16 -18.57 -8.44 20.26
N GLY A 17 -18.32 -7.46 21.15
CA GLY A 17 -19.35 -6.52 21.60
C GLY A 17 -19.89 -5.67 20.44
N GLY A 18 -19.00 -5.26 19.53
CA GLY A 18 -19.39 -4.52 18.32
C GLY A 18 -20.13 -5.38 17.31
N LEU A 19 -19.69 -6.60 17.05
CA LEU A 19 -20.40 -7.55 16.19
C LEU A 19 -21.81 -7.85 16.70
N ALA A 20 -22.00 -7.88 18.02
CA ALA A 20 -23.31 -8.03 18.67
C ALA A 20 -24.11 -6.70 18.76
N HIS A 21 -23.65 -5.63 18.13
CA HIS A 21 -24.25 -4.28 18.11
C HIS A 21 -24.46 -3.67 19.51
N LYS A 22 -23.69 -4.10 20.50
CA LYS A 22 -23.70 -3.50 21.85
C LYS A 22 -22.91 -2.19 21.93
N ASN A 23 -21.87 -2.09 21.13
CA ASN A 23 -21.00 -0.90 21.02
C ASN A 23 -20.69 -0.63 19.54
N LYS A 24 -20.44 0.66 19.18
CA LYS A 24 -19.99 1.02 17.84
C LYS A 24 -18.53 0.61 17.66
N LEU A 25 -18.23 -0.21 16.64
CA LEU A 25 -16.87 -0.60 16.30
C LEU A 25 -16.17 0.52 15.54
N LYS A 26 -14.90 0.77 15.89
CA LYS A 26 -14.02 1.60 15.05
C LYS A 26 -13.73 0.86 13.75
N ILE A 27 -13.69 1.58 12.63
CA ILE A 27 -13.45 1.00 11.30
C ILE A 27 -12.15 0.16 11.24
N GLY A 28 -11.08 0.59 11.91
CA GLY A 28 -9.82 -0.17 11.98
C GLY A 28 -9.97 -1.53 12.66
N THR A 29 -10.75 -1.60 13.75
CA THR A 29 -11.04 -2.87 14.46
C THR A 29 -11.89 -3.81 13.62
N MET A 30 -12.92 -3.27 12.94
CA MET A 30 -13.75 -4.03 12.01
C MET A 30 -12.93 -4.57 10.84
N PHE A 31 -12.09 -3.73 10.24
CA PHE A 31 -11.21 -4.12 9.14
C PHE A 31 -10.21 -5.20 9.55
N ALA A 32 -9.54 -5.05 10.70
CA ALA A 32 -8.62 -6.05 11.23
C ALA A 32 -9.31 -7.40 11.44
N GLY A 33 -10.53 -7.41 11.98
CA GLY A 33 -11.34 -8.61 12.09
C GLY A 33 -11.66 -9.25 10.74
N SER A 34 -11.97 -8.43 9.73
CA SER A 34 -12.27 -8.89 8.36
C SER A 34 -11.07 -9.48 7.64
N VAL A 35 -9.86 -8.98 7.94
CA VAL A 35 -8.59 -9.55 7.42
C VAL A 35 -8.34 -10.94 8.00
N VAL A 36 -8.70 -11.20 9.25
CA VAL A 36 -8.53 -12.53 9.86
C VAL A 36 -9.65 -13.47 9.43
N LEU A 37 -10.89 -12.99 9.44
CA LEU A 37 -12.08 -13.77 9.10
C LEU A 37 -12.93 -12.98 8.10
N PRO A 38 -12.88 -13.31 6.79
CA PRO A 38 -13.66 -12.63 5.78
C PRO A 38 -15.15 -12.77 6.09
N GLY A 39 -15.90 -11.68 5.93
CA GLY A 39 -17.34 -11.65 6.24
C GLY A 39 -17.71 -10.98 7.57
N THR A 40 -16.76 -10.71 8.47
CA THR A 40 -17.05 -10.03 9.76
C THR A 40 -17.54 -8.61 9.55
N ALA A 41 -17.02 -7.88 8.56
CA ALA A 41 -17.55 -6.55 8.20
C ALA A 41 -18.98 -6.63 7.70
N GLN A 42 -19.32 -7.63 6.88
CA GLN A 42 -20.68 -7.83 6.40
C GLN A 42 -21.66 -8.19 7.55
N ILE A 43 -21.18 -8.93 8.55
CA ILE A 43 -21.95 -9.20 9.78
C ILE A 43 -22.19 -7.90 10.54
N TYR A 44 -21.17 -7.06 10.70
CA TYR A 44 -21.29 -5.77 11.36
C TYR A 44 -22.23 -4.82 10.60
N ASN A 45 -22.13 -4.78 9.27
CA ASN A 45 -23.00 -3.96 8.41
C ASN A 45 -24.41 -4.56 8.22
N LYS A 46 -24.72 -5.72 8.84
CA LYS A 46 -25.97 -6.48 8.72
C LYS A 46 -26.27 -7.04 7.33
N ASP A 47 -25.26 -7.14 6.48
CA ASP A 47 -25.34 -7.65 5.11
C ASP A 47 -25.20 -9.19 5.05
N TYR A 48 -25.98 -9.89 5.88
CA TYR A 48 -25.87 -11.36 6.06
C TYR A 48 -26.07 -12.14 4.77
N TRP A 49 -26.85 -11.61 3.83
CA TRP A 49 -27.11 -12.26 2.55
C TRP A 49 -25.85 -12.40 1.66
N LYS A 50 -24.81 -11.57 1.91
CA LYS A 50 -23.54 -11.63 1.20
C LYS A 50 -22.67 -12.81 1.66
N LEU A 51 -22.84 -13.30 2.88
CA LEU A 51 -22.00 -14.35 3.47
C LEU A 51 -21.99 -15.66 2.67
N PRO A 52 -23.13 -16.21 2.22
CA PRO A 52 -23.12 -17.42 1.38
C PRO A 52 -22.37 -17.23 0.07
N VAL A 53 -22.46 -16.05 -0.54
CA VAL A 53 -21.75 -15.72 -1.79
C VAL A 53 -20.26 -15.63 -1.54
N ILE A 54 -19.82 -14.99 -0.46
CA ILE A 54 -18.42 -14.84 -0.08
C ILE A 54 -17.80 -16.22 0.20
N TYR A 55 -18.35 -16.97 1.13
CA TYR A 55 -17.79 -18.25 1.52
C TYR A 55 -17.93 -19.32 0.42
N GLY A 56 -19.08 -19.35 -0.28
CA GLY A 56 -19.29 -20.23 -1.42
C GLY A 56 -18.35 -19.93 -2.57
N GLY A 57 -18.18 -18.66 -2.92
CA GLY A 57 -17.31 -18.24 -4.00
C GLY A 57 -15.83 -18.46 -3.69
N ILE A 58 -15.35 -18.00 -2.53
CA ILE A 58 -13.95 -18.22 -2.11
C ILE A 58 -13.68 -19.73 -1.98
N GLY A 59 -14.59 -20.47 -1.35
CA GLY A 59 -14.45 -21.93 -1.16
C GLY A 59 -14.42 -22.68 -2.49
N ALA A 60 -15.30 -22.39 -3.43
CA ALA A 60 -15.31 -22.99 -4.75
C ALA A 60 -14.03 -22.69 -5.54
N LEU A 61 -13.60 -21.43 -5.58
CA LEU A 61 -12.39 -21.02 -6.30
C LEU A 61 -11.12 -21.60 -5.67
N ALA A 62 -10.98 -21.52 -4.34
CA ALA A 62 -9.82 -22.04 -3.64
C ALA A 62 -9.80 -23.57 -3.64
N GLY A 63 -10.93 -24.24 -3.46
CA GLY A 63 -11.03 -25.69 -3.49
C GLY A 63 -10.69 -26.28 -4.85
N THR A 64 -11.29 -25.76 -5.92
CA THR A 64 -10.98 -26.20 -7.29
C THR A 64 -9.56 -25.81 -7.69
N GLY A 65 -9.09 -24.61 -7.33
CA GLY A 65 -7.72 -24.17 -7.57
C GLY A 65 -6.70 -25.07 -6.88
N GLY A 66 -6.94 -25.42 -5.61
CA GLY A 66 -6.13 -26.35 -4.83
C GLY A 66 -6.08 -27.75 -5.46
N TYR A 67 -7.21 -28.26 -5.93
CA TYR A 67 -7.26 -29.55 -6.64
C TYR A 67 -6.36 -29.56 -7.88
N TYR A 68 -6.44 -28.53 -8.74
CA TYR A 68 -5.60 -28.44 -9.94
C TYR A 68 -4.11 -28.26 -9.60
N LEU A 69 -3.78 -27.47 -8.60
CA LEU A 69 -2.39 -27.31 -8.13
C LEU A 69 -1.85 -28.62 -7.52
N HIS A 70 -2.67 -29.38 -6.80
CA HIS A 70 -2.28 -30.68 -6.30
C HIS A 70 -2.01 -31.67 -7.45
N LYS A 71 -2.89 -31.73 -8.46
CA LYS A 71 -2.70 -32.55 -9.66
C LYS A 71 -1.38 -32.20 -10.39
N TYR A 72 -1.09 -30.89 -10.55
CA TYR A 72 0.21 -30.46 -11.08
C TYR A 72 1.37 -30.92 -10.20
N SER A 73 1.29 -30.74 -8.87
CA SER A 73 2.35 -31.13 -7.94
C SER A 73 2.67 -32.63 -8.01
N VAL A 74 1.68 -33.48 -8.20
CA VAL A 74 1.87 -34.94 -8.35
C VAL A 74 2.65 -35.24 -9.64
N THR A 75 2.27 -34.67 -10.77
CA THR A 75 2.96 -34.86 -12.04
C THR A 75 4.37 -34.27 -12.05
N GLN A 76 4.57 -33.13 -11.38
CA GLN A 76 5.89 -32.51 -11.24
C GLN A 76 6.83 -33.39 -10.38
N LYS A 77 6.35 -33.91 -9.25
CA LYS A 77 7.13 -34.83 -8.42
C LYS A 77 7.53 -36.11 -9.14
N ALA A 78 6.66 -36.63 -9.99
CA ALA A 78 6.98 -37.78 -10.84
C ALA A 78 8.10 -37.46 -11.82
N TYR A 79 8.05 -36.29 -12.45
CA TYR A 79 9.11 -35.80 -13.34
C TYR A 79 10.44 -35.60 -12.60
N ASP A 80 10.43 -34.95 -11.42
CA ASP A 80 11.62 -34.69 -10.62
C ASP A 80 12.31 -36.02 -10.18
N ARG A 81 11.52 -37.04 -9.82
CA ARG A 81 12.06 -38.39 -9.52
C ARG A 81 12.69 -39.05 -10.75
N PHE A 82 12.04 -38.92 -11.91
CA PHE A 82 12.57 -39.43 -13.15
C PHE A 82 13.89 -38.74 -13.51
N ASP A 83 13.96 -37.40 -13.42
CA ASP A 83 15.15 -36.63 -13.75
C ASP A 83 16.32 -36.97 -12.80
N ALA A 84 16.06 -37.17 -11.52
CA ALA A 84 17.04 -37.65 -10.55
C ALA A 84 17.56 -39.04 -10.89
N ALA A 85 16.68 -40.00 -11.21
CA ALA A 85 17.05 -41.37 -11.62
C ALA A 85 17.83 -41.38 -12.93
N ARG A 86 17.44 -40.55 -13.89
CA ARG A 86 18.14 -40.36 -15.16
C ARG A 86 19.56 -39.85 -14.92
N THR A 87 19.71 -38.79 -14.14
CA THR A 87 21.03 -38.19 -13.82
C THR A 87 21.96 -39.20 -13.14
N GLU A 88 21.45 -39.99 -12.19
CA GLU A 88 22.21 -41.03 -11.52
C GLU A 88 22.65 -42.15 -12.47
N PHE A 89 21.76 -42.57 -13.38
CA PHE A 89 22.04 -43.58 -14.38
C PHE A 89 23.11 -43.12 -15.38
N GLU A 90 22.95 -41.93 -15.96
CA GLU A 90 23.91 -41.37 -16.93
C GLU A 90 25.30 -41.17 -16.31
N LYS A 91 25.39 -40.79 -15.03
CA LYS A 91 26.64 -40.73 -14.26
C LYS A 91 27.29 -42.10 -14.04
N LYS A 92 26.47 -43.13 -13.75
CA LYS A 92 26.94 -44.49 -13.47
C LYS A 92 27.45 -45.21 -14.71
N TYR A 93 26.81 -44.95 -15.88
CA TYR A 93 27.09 -45.64 -17.14
C TYR A 93 27.80 -44.76 -18.19
N ASN A 94 28.60 -43.79 -17.74
CA ASN A 94 29.48 -42.93 -18.61
C ASN A 94 28.71 -42.31 -19.79
N GLY A 95 27.55 -41.71 -19.55
CA GLY A 95 26.80 -40.97 -20.57
C GLY A 95 25.90 -41.82 -21.47
N VAL A 96 25.65 -43.06 -21.12
CA VAL A 96 24.62 -43.86 -21.80
C VAL A 96 23.25 -43.23 -21.51
N SER A 97 22.47 -42.98 -22.57
CA SER A 97 21.13 -42.38 -22.49
C SER A 97 20.18 -43.27 -21.66
N TYR A 98 19.40 -42.65 -20.80
CA TYR A 98 18.39 -43.33 -19.99
C TYR A 98 17.26 -43.88 -20.91
N PRO A 99 16.92 -45.18 -20.79
CA PRO A 99 16.05 -45.85 -21.77
C PRO A 99 14.57 -45.53 -21.65
N PHE A 100 14.13 -44.73 -20.72
CA PHE A 100 12.73 -44.40 -20.49
C PHE A 100 12.41 -42.94 -20.84
N ASP A 101 11.18 -42.70 -21.32
CA ASP A 101 10.68 -41.36 -21.61
C ASP A 101 10.25 -40.60 -20.32
N PRO A 102 10.45 -39.29 -20.28
CA PRO A 102 10.05 -38.49 -19.12
C PRO A 102 8.51 -38.44 -18.98
N PRO A 103 7.98 -38.56 -17.75
CA PRO A 103 6.56 -38.40 -17.53
C PRO A 103 6.09 -36.98 -17.86
N ALA A 104 4.91 -36.88 -18.49
CA ALA A 104 4.36 -35.59 -18.86
C ALA A 104 3.91 -34.78 -17.62
N VAL A 105 4.36 -33.54 -17.52
CA VAL A 105 3.93 -32.59 -16.48
C VAL A 105 2.68 -31.83 -16.93
N ASP A 106 1.64 -31.83 -16.11
CA ASP A 106 0.37 -31.15 -16.43
C ASP A 106 0.47 -29.63 -16.22
N MET A 107 1.08 -28.94 -17.17
CA MET A 107 1.20 -27.46 -17.16
C MET A 107 -0.15 -26.74 -17.30
N LYS A 108 -1.17 -27.39 -17.89
CA LYS A 108 -2.52 -26.84 -17.98
C LYS A 108 -3.14 -26.79 -16.58
N ALA A 109 -3.00 -27.85 -15.79
CA ALA A 109 -3.46 -27.88 -14.40
C ALA A 109 -2.78 -26.77 -13.59
N LYS A 110 -1.46 -26.56 -13.74
CA LYS A 110 -0.76 -25.45 -13.10
C LYS A 110 -1.41 -24.10 -13.42
N LYS A 111 -1.58 -23.80 -14.72
CA LYS A 111 -2.15 -22.53 -15.17
C LYS A 111 -3.57 -22.32 -14.63
N THR A 112 -4.44 -23.32 -14.77
CA THR A 112 -5.82 -23.28 -14.30
C THR A 112 -5.88 -23.10 -12.78
N GLY A 113 -5.12 -23.89 -12.03
CA GLY A 113 -5.07 -23.79 -10.57
C GLY A 113 -4.58 -22.42 -10.09
N THR A 114 -3.55 -21.86 -10.73
CA THR A 114 -3.03 -20.52 -10.38
C THR A 114 -4.07 -19.43 -10.64
N TRP A 115 -4.79 -19.46 -11.75
CA TRP A 115 -5.84 -18.48 -12.05
C TRP A 115 -7.03 -18.58 -11.08
N LEU A 116 -7.44 -19.80 -10.71
CA LEU A 116 -8.51 -20.01 -9.73
C LEU A 116 -8.10 -19.50 -8.34
N MET A 117 -6.87 -19.76 -7.89
CA MET A 117 -6.35 -19.23 -6.63
C MET A 117 -6.24 -17.70 -6.65
N ALA A 118 -5.81 -17.12 -7.77
CA ALA A 118 -5.81 -15.67 -7.96
C ALA A 118 -7.23 -15.09 -7.88
N GLY A 119 -8.22 -15.76 -8.50
CA GLY A 119 -9.64 -15.40 -8.40
C GLY A 119 -10.17 -15.44 -6.96
N ALA A 120 -9.80 -16.47 -6.20
CA ALA A 120 -10.15 -16.55 -4.77
C ALA A 120 -9.55 -15.37 -3.96
N GLY A 121 -8.29 -15.03 -4.24
CA GLY A 121 -7.62 -13.88 -3.64
C GLY A 121 -8.28 -12.55 -3.99
N LEU A 122 -8.67 -12.37 -5.26
CA LEU A 122 -9.40 -11.17 -5.69
C LEU A 122 -10.79 -11.06 -5.04
N MET A 123 -11.50 -12.18 -4.91
CA MET A 123 -12.80 -12.20 -4.24
C MET A 123 -12.66 -11.86 -2.73
N TYR A 124 -11.63 -12.40 -2.08
CA TYR A 124 -11.31 -12.05 -0.70
C TYR A 124 -11.01 -10.55 -0.56
N TRP A 125 -10.18 -9.99 -1.43
CA TRP A 125 -9.86 -8.56 -1.45
C TRP A 125 -11.12 -7.69 -1.70
N ALA A 126 -11.98 -8.08 -2.64
CA ALA A 126 -13.25 -7.40 -2.90
C ALA A 126 -14.17 -7.42 -1.68
N THR A 127 -14.17 -8.51 -0.90
CA THR A 127 -14.91 -8.60 0.37
C THR A 127 -14.43 -7.60 1.41
N LEU A 128 -13.11 -7.38 1.50
CA LEU A 128 -12.54 -6.37 2.39
C LEU A 128 -12.96 -4.96 1.97
N LEU A 129 -12.92 -4.66 0.67
CA LEU A 129 -13.38 -3.37 0.13
C LEU A 129 -14.85 -3.13 0.42
N ASP A 130 -15.71 -4.10 0.13
CA ASP A 130 -17.16 -4.01 0.38
C ASP A 130 -17.46 -3.71 1.86
N GLY A 131 -16.75 -4.36 2.78
CA GLY A 131 -16.89 -4.12 4.20
C GLY A 131 -16.58 -2.67 4.61
N VAL A 132 -15.59 -2.05 3.99
CA VAL A 132 -15.21 -0.65 4.27
C VAL A 132 -16.17 0.34 3.61
N VAL A 133 -16.63 0.03 2.39
CA VAL A 133 -17.61 0.87 1.66
C VAL A 133 -18.94 0.95 2.41
N CYS A 134 -19.41 -0.19 2.91
CA CYS A 134 -20.70 -0.27 3.62
C CYS A 134 -20.64 0.16 5.09
N TYR A 135 -19.49 0.52 5.63
CA TYR A 135 -19.35 0.99 7.00
C TYR A 135 -19.98 2.38 7.17
N GLU A 136 -20.90 2.54 8.13
CA GLU A 136 -21.46 3.85 8.50
C GLU A 136 -20.49 4.61 9.41
N SER A 137 -19.98 5.73 8.93
CA SER A 137 -19.14 6.66 9.70
C SER A 137 -19.97 7.87 10.15
N ASP A 138 -19.65 8.39 11.33
CA ASP A 138 -20.27 9.64 11.85
C ASP A 138 -19.66 10.89 11.21
N ARG A 139 -18.56 10.72 10.46
CA ARG A 139 -17.78 11.79 9.86
C ARG A 139 -17.42 11.46 8.42
N GLU A 140 -17.57 12.43 7.51
CA GLU A 140 -17.13 12.32 6.12
C GLU A 140 -16.35 13.57 5.72
N PRO A 141 -15.09 13.39 5.20
CA PRO A 141 -14.36 12.14 5.05
C PRO A 141 -13.84 11.57 6.37
N ASP A 142 -13.94 10.25 6.54
CA ASP A 142 -13.42 9.53 7.71
C ASP A 142 -11.93 9.19 7.48
N PRO A 143 -11.01 9.65 8.35
CA PRO A 143 -9.57 9.36 8.23
C PRO A 143 -9.23 7.88 8.27
N GLY A 144 -9.97 7.09 9.06
CA GLY A 144 -9.80 5.64 9.11
C GLY A 144 -10.18 4.97 7.79
N ARG A 145 -11.28 5.40 7.18
CA ARG A 145 -11.73 4.93 5.86
C ARG A 145 -10.75 5.32 4.77
N ALA A 146 -10.30 6.59 4.74
CA ALA A 146 -9.31 7.08 3.79
C ALA A 146 -7.99 6.29 3.86
N THR A 147 -7.53 5.97 5.08
CA THR A 147 -6.34 5.15 5.32
C THR A 147 -6.50 3.75 4.75
N ILE A 148 -7.60 3.06 5.08
CA ILE A 148 -7.84 1.68 4.63
C ILE A 148 -8.01 1.62 3.12
N TYR A 149 -8.69 2.58 2.50
CA TYR A 149 -8.79 2.68 1.05
C TYR A 149 -7.41 2.80 0.40
N SER A 150 -6.54 3.64 0.94
CA SER A 150 -5.17 3.81 0.44
C SER A 150 -4.29 2.57 0.65
N VAL A 151 -4.53 1.80 1.72
CA VAL A 151 -3.87 0.51 1.96
C VAL A 151 -4.37 -0.57 1.01
N LEU A 152 -5.66 -0.62 0.71
CA LEU A 152 -6.22 -1.62 -0.19
C LEU A 152 -5.91 -1.34 -1.66
N LEU A 153 -6.00 -0.09 -2.06
CA LEU A 153 -5.70 0.35 -3.41
C LEU A 153 -5.01 1.73 -3.37
N PRO A 154 -3.74 1.81 -3.79
CA PRO A 154 -3.05 3.09 -3.83
C PRO A 154 -3.84 4.14 -4.60
N GLY A 155 -3.97 5.34 -4.02
CA GLY A 155 -4.73 6.43 -4.62
C GLY A 155 -6.23 6.46 -4.32
N LEU A 156 -6.82 5.37 -3.82
CA LEU A 156 -8.27 5.33 -3.54
C LEU A 156 -8.66 6.24 -2.37
N GLY A 157 -7.79 6.38 -1.37
CA GLY A 157 -8.02 7.30 -0.26
C GLY A 157 -7.98 8.77 -0.69
N GLN A 158 -7.11 9.14 -1.63
CA GLN A 158 -7.09 10.48 -2.22
C GLN A 158 -8.36 10.77 -3.02
N ILE A 159 -8.84 9.79 -3.78
CA ILE A 159 -10.12 9.88 -4.51
C ILE A 159 -11.28 10.06 -3.52
N TYR A 160 -11.29 9.30 -2.44
CA TYR A 160 -12.31 9.42 -1.38
C TYR A 160 -12.32 10.80 -0.70
N ASN A 161 -11.15 11.40 -0.50
CA ASN A 161 -11.00 12.75 0.06
C ASN A 161 -11.32 13.88 -0.94
N GLY A 162 -11.64 13.56 -2.21
CA GLY A 162 -11.88 14.54 -3.27
C GLY A 162 -10.62 15.04 -3.99
N GLU A 163 -9.44 14.56 -3.61
CA GLU A 163 -8.14 14.98 -4.13
C GLU A 163 -7.72 14.18 -5.38
N LEU A 164 -8.59 14.16 -6.40
CA LEU A 164 -8.44 13.34 -7.61
C LEU A 164 -7.10 13.53 -8.33
N TYR A 165 -6.54 14.73 -8.30
CA TYR A 165 -5.29 15.06 -9.00
C TYR A 165 -4.06 14.39 -8.36
N LYS A 166 -4.12 13.99 -7.09
CA LYS A 166 -3.03 13.32 -6.39
C LYS A 166 -2.91 11.83 -6.76
N ALA A 167 -4.03 11.17 -7.08
CA ALA A 167 -4.05 9.75 -7.41
C ALA A 167 -3.10 9.39 -8.58
N PRO A 168 -3.11 10.08 -9.75
CA PRO A 168 -2.18 9.80 -10.83
C PRO A 168 -0.71 10.10 -10.47
N ILE A 169 -0.43 11.04 -9.56
CA ILE A 169 0.94 11.33 -9.09
C ILE A 169 1.48 10.13 -8.32
N TYR A 170 0.70 9.59 -7.38
CA TYR A 170 1.10 8.40 -6.61
C TYR A 170 1.20 7.15 -7.48
N TRP A 171 0.27 6.96 -8.44
CA TRP A 171 0.37 5.86 -9.41
C TRP A 171 1.63 5.95 -10.26
N GLY A 172 1.97 7.15 -10.77
CA GLY A 172 3.19 7.38 -11.51
C GLY A 172 4.44 7.06 -10.68
N GLY A 173 4.50 7.56 -9.45
CA GLY A 173 5.58 7.27 -8.52
C GLY A 173 5.75 5.78 -8.22
N LEU A 174 4.64 5.08 -7.96
CA LEU A 174 4.65 3.63 -7.73
C LEU A 174 5.06 2.85 -9.00
N MET A 175 4.54 3.20 -10.17
CA MET A 175 4.91 2.54 -11.43
C MET A 175 6.40 2.66 -11.70
N VAL A 176 6.97 3.86 -11.55
CA VAL A 176 8.41 4.09 -11.75
C VAL A 176 9.23 3.31 -10.74
N SER A 177 8.88 3.34 -9.45
CA SER A 177 9.64 2.62 -8.41
C SER A 177 9.59 1.11 -8.57
N VAL A 178 8.42 0.56 -8.96
CA VAL A 178 8.24 -0.87 -9.24
C VAL A 178 8.99 -1.29 -10.51
N ASP A 179 8.98 -0.48 -11.58
CA ASP A 179 9.75 -0.75 -12.79
C ASP A 179 11.26 -0.82 -12.49
N PHE A 180 11.77 0.13 -11.70
CA PHE A 180 13.15 0.09 -11.21
C PHE A 180 13.44 -1.19 -10.42
N LEU A 181 12.55 -1.57 -9.51
CA LEU A 181 12.67 -2.79 -8.73
C LEU A 181 12.75 -4.03 -9.64
N ILE A 182 11.85 -4.14 -10.61
CA ILE A 182 11.78 -5.27 -11.54
C ILE A 182 13.05 -5.35 -12.37
N LYS A 183 13.49 -4.25 -12.97
CA LYS A 183 14.71 -4.18 -13.81
C LYS A 183 15.97 -4.54 -13.03
N ASN A 184 16.14 -3.98 -11.84
CA ASN A 184 17.27 -4.29 -10.99
C ASN A 184 17.27 -5.75 -10.52
N ASN A 185 16.11 -6.32 -10.21
CA ASN A 185 15.97 -7.72 -9.82
C ASN A 185 16.27 -8.70 -11.00
N ILE A 186 15.86 -8.35 -12.22
CA ILE A 186 16.16 -9.13 -13.42
C ILE A 186 17.67 -9.13 -13.67
N ASN A 187 18.32 -7.96 -13.62
CA ASN A 187 19.76 -7.83 -13.80
C ASN A 187 20.54 -8.54 -12.69
N TYR A 188 20.11 -8.41 -11.44
CA TYR A 188 20.70 -9.15 -10.33
C TYR A 188 20.66 -10.67 -10.57
N LYS A 189 19.50 -11.22 -10.97
CA LYS A 189 19.35 -12.65 -11.27
C LYS A 189 20.22 -13.07 -12.45
N ARG A 190 20.30 -12.25 -13.51
CA ARG A 190 21.14 -12.49 -14.69
C ARG A 190 22.61 -12.60 -14.30
N PHE A 191 23.16 -11.59 -13.62
CA PHE A 191 24.58 -11.59 -13.24
C PHE A 191 24.92 -12.62 -12.15
N LYS A 192 23.96 -12.95 -11.28
CA LYS A 192 24.09 -14.08 -10.35
C LYS A 192 24.26 -15.40 -11.09
N ARG A 193 23.47 -15.64 -12.15
CA ARG A 193 23.58 -16.85 -12.97
C ARG A 193 24.91 -16.89 -13.69
N ILE A 194 25.30 -15.82 -14.38
CA ILE A 194 26.59 -15.72 -15.08
C ILE A 194 27.76 -15.98 -14.12
N HIS A 195 27.76 -15.37 -12.94
CA HIS A 195 28.79 -15.61 -11.93
C HIS A 195 28.87 -17.08 -11.50
N ASN A 196 27.72 -17.72 -11.25
CA ASN A 196 27.68 -19.12 -10.86
C ASN A 196 28.21 -20.03 -11.98
N GLU A 197 27.78 -19.81 -13.24
CA GLU A 197 28.26 -20.55 -14.41
C GLU A 197 29.76 -20.37 -14.65
N ALA A 198 30.26 -19.13 -14.56
CA ALA A 198 31.66 -18.83 -14.73
C ALA A 198 32.57 -19.38 -13.61
N THR A 199 32.01 -19.70 -12.44
CA THR A 199 32.81 -20.18 -11.29
C THR A 199 32.69 -21.71 -11.12
N THR A 200 31.72 -22.36 -11.77
CA THR A 200 31.53 -23.81 -11.69
C THR A 200 32.46 -24.51 -12.68
N PRO A 201 33.36 -25.40 -12.24
CA PRO A 201 34.17 -26.25 -13.16
C PRO A 201 33.20 -27.06 -14.03
N ASP A 202 33.57 -27.25 -15.30
CA ASP A 202 32.77 -28.02 -16.31
C ASP A 202 31.43 -27.42 -16.73
N SER A 203 31.14 -26.15 -16.43
CA SER A 203 29.90 -25.50 -16.85
C SER A 203 29.82 -25.21 -18.36
N GLY A 204 30.93 -25.37 -19.10
CA GLY A 204 30.96 -25.02 -20.52
C GLY A 204 30.83 -23.52 -20.81
N TYR A 205 30.93 -22.68 -19.79
CA TYR A 205 30.77 -21.23 -19.90
C TYR A 205 31.87 -20.62 -20.79
N ASN A 206 31.45 -20.01 -21.91
CA ASN A 206 32.34 -19.38 -22.88
C ASN A 206 31.86 -17.97 -23.29
N GLU A 207 31.29 -17.21 -22.35
CA GLU A 207 30.86 -15.85 -22.62
C GLU A 207 31.94 -14.81 -22.27
N SER A 208 31.82 -13.59 -22.86
CA SER A 208 32.82 -12.50 -22.76
C SER A 208 32.94 -11.88 -21.36
N ILE A 209 32.08 -12.22 -20.39
CA ILE A 209 32.07 -11.61 -19.06
C ILE A 209 32.78 -12.52 -18.07
N SER A 210 33.89 -12.04 -17.47
CA SER A 210 34.60 -12.80 -16.43
C SER A 210 33.75 -12.98 -15.16
N GLY A 211 33.98 -14.06 -14.42
CA GLY A 211 33.29 -14.35 -13.15
C GLY A 211 33.42 -13.22 -12.11
N GLU A 212 34.56 -12.53 -12.06
CA GLU A 212 34.77 -11.37 -11.17
C GLU A 212 33.98 -10.16 -11.60
N THR A 213 33.90 -9.85 -12.89
CA THR A 213 33.09 -8.77 -13.45
C THR A 213 31.61 -9.06 -13.20
N ALA A 214 31.18 -10.30 -13.41
CA ALA A 214 29.80 -10.72 -13.12
C ALA A 214 29.45 -10.59 -11.63
N LYS A 215 30.37 -10.92 -10.73
CA LYS A 215 30.24 -10.72 -9.28
C LYS A 215 30.04 -9.23 -8.93
N TRP A 216 30.87 -8.36 -9.50
CA TRP A 216 30.76 -6.92 -9.28
C TRP A 216 29.40 -6.37 -9.73
N TYR A 217 28.95 -6.69 -10.94
CA TYR A 217 27.63 -6.28 -11.43
C TYR A 217 26.49 -6.87 -10.59
N ARG A 218 26.59 -8.14 -10.18
CA ARG A 218 25.63 -8.76 -9.27
C ARG A 218 25.49 -7.96 -7.98
N ASP A 219 26.60 -7.55 -7.36
CA ASP A 219 26.62 -6.85 -6.08
C ASP A 219 26.11 -5.39 -6.22
N VAL A 220 26.37 -4.76 -7.37
CA VAL A 220 25.81 -3.44 -7.72
C VAL A 220 24.29 -3.51 -7.89
N TYR A 221 23.79 -4.45 -8.72
CA TYR A 221 22.34 -4.59 -8.95
C TYR A 221 21.59 -5.09 -7.70
N ARG A 222 22.25 -5.84 -6.83
CA ARG A 222 21.70 -6.19 -5.52
C ARG A 222 21.41 -4.93 -4.69
N ARG A 223 22.36 -4.01 -4.58
CA ARG A 223 22.17 -2.75 -3.85
C ARG A 223 21.08 -1.89 -4.47
N TYR A 224 21.06 -1.72 -5.78
CA TYR A 224 20.01 -0.96 -6.46
C TYR A 224 18.63 -1.59 -6.30
N ARG A 225 18.54 -2.91 -6.32
CA ARG A 225 17.29 -3.61 -6.01
C ARG A 225 16.83 -3.31 -4.59
N ASP A 226 17.73 -3.39 -3.62
CA ASP A 226 17.40 -3.17 -2.20
C ASP A 226 16.97 -1.70 -1.98
N TYR A 227 17.62 -0.73 -2.61
CA TYR A 227 17.17 0.67 -2.60
C TYR A 227 15.81 0.86 -3.30
N SER A 228 15.56 0.15 -4.38
CA SER A 228 14.25 0.20 -5.07
C SER A 228 13.12 -0.35 -4.20
N ILE A 229 13.38 -1.39 -3.39
CA ILE A 229 12.42 -1.91 -2.41
C ILE A 229 12.06 -0.83 -1.39
N VAL A 230 13.07 -0.18 -0.80
CA VAL A 230 12.87 0.89 0.19
C VAL A 230 12.13 2.07 -0.43
N ALA A 231 12.50 2.48 -1.64
CA ALA A 231 11.84 3.57 -2.35
C ALA A 231 10.37 3.26 -2.65
N THR A 232 10.05 2.04 -3.11
CA THR A 232 8.67 1.62 -3.37
C THR A 232 7.85 1.61 -2.08
N ALA A 233 8.41 1.08 -0.99
CA ALA A 233 7.76 1.09 0.31
C ALA A 233 7.53 2.53 0.83
N ALA A 234 8.51 3.43 0.65
CA ALA A 234 8.40 4.82 1.06
C ALA A 234 7.28 5.55 0.29
N VAL A 235 7.21 5.42 -1.04
CA VAL A 235 6.14 6.01 -1.85
C VAL A 235 4.77 5.47 -1.44
N TYR A 236 4.69 4.15 -1.17
CA TYR A 236 3.44 3.53 -0.72
C TYR A 236 3.00 4.05 0.65
N LEU A 237 3.92 4.18 1.61
CA LEU A 237 3.60 4.72 2.93
C LEU A 237 3.23 6.19 2.87
N LEU A 238 3.93 6.99 2.07
CA LEU A 238 3.64 8.41 1.91
C LEU A 238 2.21 8.63 1.41
N GLN A 239 1.74 7.87 0.42
CA GLN A 239 0.37 8.02 -0.08
C GLN A 239 -0.69 7.63 0.96
N VAL A 240 -0.41 6.64 1.84
CA VAL A 240 -1.32 6.26 2.92
C VAL A 240 -1.39 7.36 3.99
N ILE A 241 -0.23 7.91 4.36
CA ILE A 241 -0.15 9.01 5.33
C ILE A 241 -0.84 10.26 4.78
N ASP A 242 -0.60 10.62 3.52
CA ASP A 242 -1.22 11.78 2.86
C ASP A 242 -2.75 11.66 2.87
N ALA A 243 -3.30 10.50 2.51
CA ALA A 243 -4.75 10.29 2.54
C ALA A 243 -5.34 10.44 3.94
N ASN A 244 -4.64 9.93 4.96
CA ASN A 244 -5.07 10.06 6.36
C ASN A 244 -5.05 11.51 6.84
N VAL A 245 -3.93 12.22 6.59
CA VAL A 245 -3.74 13.61 7.01
C VAL A 245 -4.77 14.52 6.34
N PHE A 246 -5.01 14.35 5.04
CA PHE A 246 -6.01 15.14 4.31
C PHE A 246 -7.43 14.95 4.84
N ALA A 247 -7.80 13.73 5.19
CA ALA A 247 -9.11 13.46 5.80
C ALA A 247 -9.25 14.14 7.17
N TYR A 248 -8.17 14.24 7.95
CA TYR A 248 -8.18 15.02 9.20
C TYR A 248 -8.25 16.52 8.95
N MET A 249 -7.55 17.03 7.93
CA MET A 249 -7.50 18.46 7.62
C MET A 249 -8.79 18.97 6.96
N HIS A 250 -9.64 18.10 6.45
CA HIS A 250 -10.88 18.49 5.78
C HIS A 250 -11.83 19.31 6.68
N ASP A 251 -11.80 19.05 7.99
CA ASP A 251 -12.66 19.77 8.96
C ASP A 251 -11.98 21.04 9.51
N PHE A 252 -10.70 21.28 9.19
CA PHE A 252 -10.06 22.54 9.50
C PHE A 252 -10.46 23.55 8.41
N GLU A 253 -11.62 24.18 8.57
CA GLU A 253 -11.86 25.48 7.94
C GLU A 253 -10.77 26.42 8.47
N VAL A 254 -9.81 26.75 7.61
CA VAL A 254 -9.01 27.93 7.83
C VAL A 254 -10.00 29.07 7.65
N THR A 255 -10.62 29.49 8.72
CA THR A 255 -11.38 30.76 8.73
C THR A 255 -10.33 31.82 8.42
N ASP A 256 -10.37 32.36 7.20
CA ASP A 256 -9.66 33.57 6.81
C ASP A 256 -10.27 34.77 7.56
N ASP A 257 -10.37 34.68 8.89
CA ASP A 257 -10.89 35.77 9.73
C ASP A 257 -9.88 36.91 9.89
N ILE A 258 -8.70 36.79 9.29
CA ILE A 258 -7.77 37.90 9.22
C ILE A 258 -8.21 38.85 8.10
N THR A 259 -9.10 39.76 8.45
CA THR A 259 -9.45 40.84 7.53
C THR A 259 -8.50 42.01 7.73
N MET A 260 -7.73 42.29 6.67
CA MET A 260 -6.89 43.52 6.61
C MET A 260 -7.74 44.67 6.06
N LYS A 261 -8.06 45.62 6.92
CA LYS A 261 -8.72 46.88 6.50
C LYS A 261 -7.68 47.96 6.37
N VAL A 262 -7.50 48.45 5.17
CA VAL A 262 -6.68 49.67 4.89
C VAL A 262 -7.64 50.83 4.70
N SER A 263 -7.54 51.81 5.58
CA SER A 263 -8.35 53.04 5.50
C SER A 263 -7.46 54.28 5.57
N PRO A 264 -7.76 55.31 4.82
CA PRO A 264 -7.08 56.58 4.99
C PRO A 264 -7.38 57.16 6.38
N ALA A 265 -6.36 57.60 7.07
CA ALA A 265 -6.49 58.16 8.42
C ALA A 265 -5.74 59.50 8.46
N VAL A 266 -6.37 60.47 9.09
CA VAL A 266 -5.71 61.73 9.45
C VAL A 266 -5.08 61.56 10.80
N ILE A 267 -3.76 61.59 10.87
CA ILE A 267 -2.99 61.49 12.08
C ILE A 267 -2.91 62.91 12.69
N ALA A 268 -3.73 63.16 13.70
CA ALA A 268 -3.57 64.38 14.49
C ALA A 268 -2.30 64.24 15.34
N PRO A 269 -1.49 65.28 15.48
CA PRO A 269 -0.34 65.21 16.40
C PRO A 269 -0.84 64.93 17.81
N TYR A 270 -0.24 63.89 18.45
CA TYR A 270 -0.54 63.52 19.82
C TYR A 270 -0.04 64.64 20.74
N ASN A 271 -0.97 65.52 21.20
CA ASN A 271 -0.69 66.52 22.24
C ASN A 271 -0.82 65.84 23.61
N ASP A 272 0.21 65.13 24.02
CA ASP A 272 0.41 64.76 25.39
C ASP A 272 1.11 65.93 26.07
N TYR A 273 0.43 66.52 26.99
CA TYR A 273 0.73 67.59 27.95
C TYR A 273 -0.11 68.84 27.74
N ALA A 274 -1.15 68.92 28.54
CA ALA A 274 -1.79 70.17 28.88
C ALA A 274 -0.76 71.14 29.49
N PHE A 275 -0.28 72.07 28.70
CA PHE A 275 0.20 73.34 29.23
C PHE A 275 -0.33 74.46 28.40
N HIS A 276 -1.11 75.31 29.07
CA HIS A 276 -1.66 76.54 28.50
C HIS A 276 -0.63 77.41 27.81
N MET A 277 -0.90 77.79 26.62
CA MET A 277 -1.01 79.21 26.23
C MET A 277 -1.30 79.40 24.75
N SER A 278 -2.47 79.96 24.49
CA SER A 278 -2.65 81.02 23.51
C SER A 278 -2.19 80.85 22.05
N SER A 279 -3.22 80.93 21.23
CA SER A 279 -3.15 81.63 19.95
C SER A 279 -2.48 80.91 18.77
N GLY A 280 -3.36 80.48 17.89
CA GLY A 280 -3.11 80.54 16.47
C GLY A 280 -1.96 79.70 15.91
N SER A 281 -2.20 78.46 15.64
CA SER A 281 -1.42 77.81 14.59
C SER A 281 -2.22 76.65 14.00
N ASN A 282 -2.22 76.60 12.71
CA ASN A 282 -2.77 75.55 11.87
C ASN A 282 -2.26 74.21 12.32
N SER A 283 -3.10 73.38 12.88
CA SER A 283 -2.78 71.96 13.13
C SER A 283 -2.76 71.24 11.80
N SER A 284 -1.61 71.18 11.18
CA SER A 284 -1.40 70.35 9.99
C SER A 284 -1.46 68.87 10.38
N GLY A 285 -2.64 68.31 10.25
CA GLY A 285 -2.80 66.84 10.36
C GLY A 285 -2.04 66.18 9.21
N ALA A 286 -1.22 65.17 9.53
CA ALA A 286 -0.59 64.34 8.54
C ALA A 286 -1.61 63.31 8.01
N VAL A 287 -1.71 63.22 6.69
CA VAL A 287 -2.52 62.21 6.04
C VAL A 287 -1.70 60.89 5.99
N GLY A 288 -2.20 59.86 6.57
CA GLY A 288 -1.57 58.54 6.59
C GLY A 288 -2.57 57.41 6.28
N MET A 289 -2.11 56.20 6.22
CA MET A 289 -2.93 54.99 6.09
C MET A 289 -2.95 54.22 7.42
N ARG A 290 -4.13 53.84 7.85
CA ARG A 290 -4.32 52.94 9.00
C ARG A 290 -4.54 51.54 8.49
N ILE A 291 -3.67 50.59 8.89
CA ILE A 291 -3.80 49.18 8.65
C ILE A 291 -4.31 48.52 9.93
N GLY A 292 -5.51 48.02 9.90
CA GLY A 292 -6.10 47.24 11.00
C GLY A 292 -6.19 45.78 10.65
N PHE A 293 -5.69 44.91 11.51
CA PHE A 293 -5.91 43.48 11.43
C PHE A 293 -6.98 43.12 12.45
N THR A 294 -8.01 42.38 12.03
CA THR A 294 -9.01 41.78 12.92
C THR A 294 -8.79 40.29 12.88
N PHE A 295 -8.55 39.70 14.08
CA PHE A 295 -8.36 38.27 14.28
C PHE A 295 -9.67 37.65 14.71
#